data_5240f91f7e54c3a8f2eb8a7dd5fa369e
#
_entry.id   5240f91f7e54c3a8f2eb8a7dd5fa369e
#
_cell.length_a   1.000
_cell.length_b   1.000
_cell.length_c   1.000
_cell.angle_alpha   90.00
_cell.angle_beta   90.00
_cell.angle_gamma   90.00
#
_symmetry.space_group_name_H-M   'P 1'
#
loop_
_entity.id
_entity.type
_entity.pdbx_description
1 polymer ?
#
loop_
_entity_poly.entity_id
_entity_poly.type
_entity_poly.pdbx_seq_one_letter_code
_entity_poly.pdbx_strand_id
1 'polypeptide(L)'
;MQGILGVFGAAGRSRFAATIAVVLVMCGMFAAAASPANAQASRADRLAQYRAWMVEAKAMYPYPQTIDKMYRVMMCESSGNPNAVGPQGLYLGLFQYHRGTWGGRWNPYRTNNIYDAKSQIFATAKAWSIGMQSHWSCYYITAGR
;
A
#
# COMPACT_ATOMS: atom_id res chain seq x y z
N MET A 1 2.07 29.07 -95.01
CA MET A 1 1.17 30.19 -94.68
C MET A 1 1.16 30.28 -93.17
N GLN A 2 1.85 31.23 -92.64
CA GLN A 2 1.33 32.33 -91.83
C GLN A 2 0.68 31.84 -90.53
N GLY A 3 0.95 32.19 -89.33
CA GLY A 3 1.68 33.38 -88.83
C GLY A 3 1.38 33.51 -87.36
N ILE A 4 2.32 34.05 -86.74
CA ILE A 4 2.27 35.19 -85.78
C ILE A 4 1.84 34.93 -84.33
N LEU A 5 2.81 35.06 -83.47
CA LEU A 5 3.00 36.05 -82.39
C LEU A 5 1.98 36.17 -81.26
N GLY A 6 2.47 36.14 -80.10
CA GLY A 6 2.22 37.11 -79.11
C GLY A 6 2.15 36.53 -77.72
N VAL A 7 3.01 36.93 -76.94
CA VAL A 7 3.27 37.97 -76.00
C VAL A 7 3.23 37.49 -74.50
N PHE A 8 4.36 37.68 -73.92
CA PHE A 8 4.68 37.94 -72.52
C PHE A 8 3.51 38.11 -71.50
N GLY A 9 3.58 37.41 -70.42
CA GLY A 9 2.81 37.68 -69.23
C GLY A 9 3.56 37.21 -67.98
N ALA A 10 3.97 38.17 -67.22
CA ALA A 10 4.94 38.20 -66.13
C ALA A 10 4.58 37.28 -64.91
N ALA A 11 5.65 36.86 -64.32
CA ALA A 11 5.89 36.54 -62.91
C ALA A 11 4.77 36.81 -61.87
N GLY A 12 4.36 35.73 -61.22
CA GLY A 12 3.69 35.79 -59.95
C GLY A 12 4.34 34.78 -59.01
N ARG A 13 5.43 35.17 -58.35
CA ARG A 13 6.00 34.38 -57.23
C ARG A 13 5.09 34.49 -56.04
N SER A 14 4.13 33.63 -55.91
CA SER A 14 3.40 33.43 -54.63
C SER A 14 4.27 32.67 -53.65
N ARG A 15 4.82 33.41 -52.69
CA ARG A 15 5.51 32.85 -51.52
C ARG A 15 4.40 32.37 -50.56
N PHE A 16 4.05 31.08 -50.61
CA PHE A 16 3.32 30.46 -49.51
C PHE A 16 4.26 30.30 -48.35
N ALA A 17 4.16 31.21 -47.39
CA ALA A 17 4.73 31.05 -46.09
C ALA A 17 3.96 29.93 -45.35
N ALA A 18 4.54 28.76 -45.30
CA ALA A 18 4.04 27.69 -44.45
C ALA A 18 4.27 28.07 -43.00
N THR A 19 3.22 28.56 -42.37
CA THR A 19 3.19 28.76 -40.91
C THR A 19 3.08 27.36 -40.28
N ILE A 20 4.22 26.83 -39.80
CA ILE A 20 4.25 25.63 -38.95
C ILE A 20 3.70 26.04 -37.60
N ALA A 21 2.44 25.77 -37.31
CA ALA A 21 1.88 25.85 -35.99
C ALA A 21 2.43 24.67 -35.18
N VAL A 22 3.45 24.91 -34.38
CA VAL A 22 3.92 23.98 -33.34
C VAL A 22 2.88 23.93 -32.25
N VAL A 23 2.00 22.94 -32.32
CA VAL A 23 1.10 22.60 -31.21
C VAL A 23 1.94 21.90 -30.15
N LEU A 24 2.42 22.64 -29.16
CA LEU A 24 2.97 22.09 -27.93
C LEU A 24 1.83 21.42 -27.16
N VAL A 25 1.69 20.10 -27.34
CA VAL A 25 0.88 19.26 -26.44
C VAL A 25 1.62 19.20 -25.12
N MET A 26 1.31 20.11 -24.23
CA MET A 26 1.66 20.00 -22.82
C MET A 26 0.88 18.82 -22.24
N CYS A 27 1.49 17.63 -22.27
CA CYS A 27 1.03 16.48 -21.53
C CYS A 27 1.23 16.76 -20.04
N GLY A 28 0.31 17.52 -19.45
CA GLY A 28 0.27 17.74 -18.02
C GLY A 28 0.01 16.40 -17.33
N MET A 29 1.04 15.82 -16.73
CA MET A 29 0.90 14.73 -15.77
C MET A 29 0.16 15.28 -14.55
N PHE A 30 -1.17 15.27 -14.60
CA PHE A 30 -1.98 15.40 -13.39
C PHE A 30 -1.76 14.11 -12.58
N ALA A 31 -0.83 14.15 -11.63
CA ALA A 31 -0.84 13.19 -10.54
C ALA A 31 -2.15 13.41 -9.78
N ALA A 32 -3.15 12.59 -10.07
CA ALA A 32 -4.40 12.61 -9.33
C ALA A 32 -4.11 12.21 -7.89
N ALA A 33 -4.02 13.20 -7.00
CA ALA A 33 -3.99 12.94 -5.57
C ALA A 33 -5.28 12.18 -5.21
N ALA A 34 -5.13 10.98 -4.64
CA ALA A 34 -6.28 10.19 -4.21
C ALA A 34 -7.12 11.03 -3.23
N SER A 35 -8.42 11.12 -3.48
CA SER A 35 -9.32 11.88 -2.59
C SER A 35 -9.32 11.25 -1.19
N PRO A 36 -9.54 12.02 -0.12
CA PRO A 36 -9.61 11.48 1.24
C PRO A 36 -10.67 10.37 1.39
N ALA A 37 -11.75 10.41 0.63
CA ALA A 37 -12.76 9.35 0.59
C ALA A 37 -12.19 8.04 0.04
N ASN A 38 -11.39 8.06 -1.04
CA ASN A 38 -10.75 6.88 -1.59
C ASN A 38 -9.69 6.30 -0.64
N ALA A 39 -8.94 7.14 0.06
CA ALA A 39 -7.98 6.72 1.06
C ALA A 39 -8.67 6.04 2.26
N GLN A 40 -9.83 6.54 2.68
CA GLN A 40 -10.61 5.96 3.78
C GLN A 40 -11.22 4.61 3.38
N ALA A 41 -11.79 4.48 2.17
CA ALA A 41 -12.31 3.21 1.64
C ALA A 41 -11.19 2.16 1.57
N SER A 42 -10.04 2.50 0.99
CA SER A 42 -8.86 1.61 0.91
C SER A 42 -8.36 1.15 2.30
N ARG A 43 -8.44 2.01 3.32
CA ARG A 43 -8.10 1.64 4.70
C ARG A 43 -9.11 0.66 5.29
N ALA A 44 -10.40 0.88 5.07
CA ALA A 44 -11.47 0.00 5.56
C ALA A 44 -11.34 -1.41 4.96
N ASP A 45 -11.13 -1.50 3.64
CA ASP A 45 -10.94 -2.78 2.94
C ASP A 45 -9.72 -3.54 3.47
N ARG A 46 -8.61 -2.85 3.69
CA ARG A 46 -7.40 -3.45 4.27
C ARG A 46 -7.65 -3.99 5.68
N LEU A 47 -8.35 -3.26 6.54
CA LEU A 47 -8.68 -3.72 7.90
C LEU A 47 -9.66 -4.90 7.90
N ALA A 48 -10.61 -4.94 6.96
CA ALA A 48 -11.50 -6.08 6.75
C ALA A 48 -10.70 -7.32 6.31
N GLN A 49 -9.74 -7.16 5.40
CA GLN A 49 -8.85 -8.24 4.97
C GLN A 49 -8.01 -8.79 6.15
N TYR A 50 -7.52 -7.92 7.05
CA TYR A 50 -6.78 -8.37 8.23
C TYR A 50 -7.67 -9.21 9.16
N ARG A 51 -8.93 -8.84 9.34
CA ARG A 51 -9.88 -9.66 10.12
C ARG A 51 -10.11 -11.04 9.49
N ALA A 52 -10.24 -11.11 8.16
CA ALA A 52 -10.36 -12.38 7.45
C ALA A 52 -9.11 -13.26 7.68
N TRP A 53 -7.92 -12.70 7.55
CA TRP A 53 -6.67 -13.44 7.85
C TRP A 53 -6.54 -13.85 9.32
N MET A 54 -7.06 -13.08 10.27
CA MET A 54 -7.11 -13.47 11.68
C MET A 54 -8.00 -14.69 11.92
N VAL A 55 -9.12 -14.80 11.18
CA VAL A 55 -9.98 -16.02 11.21
C VAL A 55 -9.22 -17.23 10.69
N GLU A 56 -8.59 -17.10 9.51
CA GLU A 56 -7.77 -18.18 8.92
C GLU A 56 -6.63 -18.60 9.87
N ALA A 57 -5.91 -17.61 10.42
CA ALA A 57 -4.78 -17.83 11.32
C ALA A 57 -5.20 -18.52 12.62
N LYS A 58 -6.37 -18.15 13.18
CA LYS A 58 -6.91 -18.80 14.37
C LYS A 58 -7.36 -20.24 14.09
N ALA A 59 -7.86 -20.54 12.91
CA ALA A 59 -8.17 -21.92 12.52
C ALA A 59 -6.89 -22.78 12.42
N MET A 60 -5.79 -22.20 11.95
CA MET A 60 -4.49 -22.87 11.84
C MET A 60 -3.76 -23.00 13.19
N TYR A 61 -3.83 -21.99 14.01
CA TYR A 61 -3.17 -21.89 15.33
C TYR A 61 -4.20 -21.51 16.39
N PRO A 62 -5.00 -22.47 16.92
CA PRO A 62 -6.03 -22.18 17.90
C PRO A 62 -5.49 -21.53 19.18
N TYR A 63 -6.14 -20.45 19.60
CA TYR A 63 -5.87 -19.74 20.87
C TYR A 63 -7.21 -19.33 21.52
N PRO A 64 -7.28 -19.15 22.86
CA PRO A 64 -8.55 -18.95 23.55
C PRO A 64 -9.19 -17.57 23.33
N GLN A 65 -8.40 -16.54 23.02
CA GLN A 65 -8.91 -15.17 22.85
C GLN A 65 -9.76 -15.04 21.57
N THR A 66 -10.62 -14.01 21.54
CA THR A 66 -11.46 -13.71 20.37
C THR A 66 -10.64 -13.05 19.25
N ILE A 67 -11.15 -13.09 18.02
CA ILE A 67 -10.62 -12.34 16.87
C ILE A 67 -10.60 -10.85 17.19
N ASP A 68 -11.66 -10.33 17.84
CA ASP A 68 -11.73 -8.93 18.23
C ASP A 68 -10.62 -8.52 19.22
N LYS A 69 -10.23 -9.42 20.10
CA LYS A 69 -9.10 -9.17 21.02
C LYS A 69 -7.80 -8.98 20.22
N MET A 70 -7.49 -9.88 19.30
CA MET A 70 -6.31 -9.75 18.44
C MET A 70 -6.35 -8.47 17.60
N TYR A 71 -7.50 -8.17 17.02
CA TYR A 71 -7.71 -6.95 16.25
C TYR A 71 -7.47 -5.68 17.08
N ARG A 72 -8.00 -5.62 18.32
CA ARG A 72 -7.76 -4.47 19.21
C ARG A 72 -6.28 -4.32 19.61
N VAL A 73 -5.59 -5.43 19.83
CA VAL A 73 -4.13 -5.40 20.07
C VAL A 73 -3.42 -4.81 18.86
N MET A 74 -3.68 -5.30 17.65
CA MET A 74 -3.12 -4.75 16.42
C MET A 74 -3.39 -3.25 16.26
N MET A 75 -4.62 -2.82 16.53
CA MET A 75 -5.00 -1.39 16.42
C MET A 75 -4.28 -0.53 17.47
N CYS A 76 -4.06 -1.05 18.65
CA CYS A 76 -3.30 -0.39 19.72
C CYS A 76 -1.81 -0.29 19.37
N GLU A 77 -1.20 -1.34 18.80
CA GLU A 77 0.22 -1.40 18.47
C GLU A 77 0.59 -0.50 17.26
N SER A 78 -0.23 -0.47 16.21
CA SER A 78 0.15 0.17 14.94
C SER A 78 -0.97 0.96 14.25
N SER A 79 -2.18 1.02 14.83
CA SER A 79 -3.39 1.50 14.15
C SER A 79 -3.68 0.76 12.82
N GLY A 80 -3.21 -0.48 12.69
CA GLY A 80 -3.35 -1.30 11.50
C GLY A 80 -2.41 -0.88 10.34
N ASN A 81 -1.30 -0.22 10.65
CA ASN A 81 -0.27 0.13 9.67
C ASN A 81 0.79 -0.98 9.59
N PRO A 82 0.89 -1.73 8.47
CA PRO A 82 1.87 -2.81 8.33
C PRO A 82 3.32 -2.30 8.26
N ASN A 83 3.51 -1.02 7.91
CA ASN A 83 4.83 -0.39 7.80
C ASN A 83 5.17 0.46 9.03
N ALA A 84 4.44 0.29 10.15
CA ALA A 84 4.72 1.03 11.36
C ALA A 84 6.13 0.72 11.88
N VAL A 85 6.81 1.78 12.32
CA VAL A 85 8.12 1.70 12.96
C VAL A 85 7.98 2.37 14.31
N GLY A 86 8.17 1.61 15.36
CA GLY A 86 8.10 2.07 16.74
C GLY A 86 9.33 2.84 17.19
N PRO A 87 9.40 3.23 18.48
CA PRO A 87 10.49 4.02 19.01
C PRO A 87 11.86 3.40 18.69
N GLN A 88 12.80 4.25 18.30
CA GLN A 88 14.19 3.89 17.96
C GLN A 88 14.33 2.84 16.82
N GLY A 89 13.26 2.58 16.04
CA GLY A 89 13.28 1.60 14.97
C GLY A 89 13.32 0.14 15.44
N LEU A 90 13.04 -0.13 16.72
CA LEU A 90 13.17 -1.45 17.32
C LEU A 90 11.94 -2.34 17.09
N TYR A 91 10.75 -1.74 16.95
CA TYR A 91 9.48 -2.43 16.86
C TYR A 91 8.85 -2.18 15.49
N LEU A 92 8.38 -3.24 14.82
CA LEU A 92 8.08 -3.19 13.40
C LEU A 92 6.73 -3.82 13.06
N GLY A 93 5.98 -3.15 12.18
CA GLY A 93 4.78 -3.66 11.52
C GLY A 93 3.53 -3.66 12.38
N LEU A 94 2.53 -4.48 11.99
CA LEU A 94 1.19 -4.50 12.57
C LEU A 94 1.17 -4.75 14.08
N PHE A 95 2.01 -5.67 14.56
CA PHE A 95 2.07 -6.10 15.95
C PHE A 95 3.36 -5.65 16.64
N GLN A 96 4.08 -4.70 16.06
CA GLN A 96 5.28 -4.11 16.63
C GLN A 96 6.28 -5.17 17.13
N TYR A 97 6.64 -6.11 16.24
CA TYR A 97 7.64 -7.13 16.56
C TYR A 97 9.03 -6.55 16.69
N HIS A 98 9.72 -6.89 17.79
CA HIS A 98 11.18 -6.75 17.84
C HIS A 98 11.83 -7.78 16.90
N ARG A 99 12.90 -7.40 16.18
CA ARG A 99 13.54 -8.28 15.19
C ARG A 99 14.01 -9.61 15.77
N GLY A 100 14.52 -9.61 17.00
CA GLY A 100 14.93 -10.83 17.71
C GLY A 100 13.76 -11.75 18.02
N THR A 101 12.62 -11.20 18.40
CA THR A 101 11.38 -11.97 18.62
C THR A 101 10.87 -12.54 17.30
N TRP A 102 10.86 -11.73 16.22
CA TRP A 102 10.46 -12.17 14.88
C TRP A 102 11.31 -13.34 14.39
N GLY A 103 12.64 -13.28 14.54
CA GLY A 103 13.60 -14.30 14.13
C GLY A 103 13.61 -15.57 15.01
N GLY A 104 12.80 -15.62 16.06
CA GLY A 104 12.74 -16.76 17.00
C GLY A 104 12.32 -18.09 16.31
N ARG A 105 12.85 -19.22 16.79
CA ARG A 105 12.56 -20.55 16.23
C ARG A 105 11.09 -20.96 16.34
N TRP A 106 10.34 -20.37 17.26
CA TRP A 106 8.92 -20.58 17.45
C TRP A 106 8.08 -20.06 16.25
N ASN A 107 8.62 -19.07 15.50
CA ASN A 107 7.92 -18.39 14.41
C ASN A 107 8.21 -19.10 13.07
N PRO A 108 7.21 -19.76 12.45
CA PRO A 108 7.39 -20.39 11.14
C PRO A 108 7.55 -19.36 10.01
N TYR A 109 7.19 -18.09 10.23
CA TYR A 109 7.27 -16.99 9.27
C TYR A 109 8.55 -16.13 9.43
N ARG A 110 9.52 -16.55 10.26
CA ARG A 110 10.72 -15.77 10.60
C ARG A 110 11.59 -15.35 9.42
N THR A 111 11.50 -16.07 8.29
CA THR A 111 12.24 -15.77 7.06
C THR A 111 11.47 -14.84 6.12
N ASN A 112 10.20 -14.57 6.39
CA ASN A 112 9.39 -13.65 5.59
C ASN A 112 9.72 -12.20 5.96
N ASN A 113 9.33 -11.28 5.07
CA ASN A 113 9.45 -9.85 5.38
C ASN A 113 8.64 -9.52 6.64
N ILE A 114 9.30 -8.92 7.65
CA ILE A 114 8.65 -8.52 8.91
C ILE A 114 7.52 -7.51 8.74
N TYR A 115 7.46 -6.79 7.62
CA TYR A 115 6.38 -5.86 7.28
C TYR A 115 5.23 -6.53 6.52
N ASP A 116 5.35 -7.83 6.18
CA ASP A 116 4.25 -8.55 5.55
C ASP A 116 3.10 -8.77 6.53
N ALA A 117 1.97 -8.13 6.23
CA ALA A 117 0.82 -8.10 7.13
C ALA A 117 0.24 -9.50 7.41
N LYS A 118 0.15 -10.36 6.38
CA LYS A 118 -0.39 -11.72 6.54
C LYS A 118 0.54 -12.54 7.41
N SER A 119 1.83 -12.51 7.16
CA SER A 119 2.84 -13.22 7.97
C SER A 119 2.81 -12.78 9.43
N GLN A 120 2.66 -11.48 9.72
CA GLN A 120 2.56 -10.99 11.09
C GLN A 120 1.30 -11.49 11.81
N ILE A 121 0.14 -11.49 11.14
CA ILE A 121 -1.11 -12.01 11.72
C ILE A 121 -0.97 -13.50 12.06
N PHE A 122 -0.44 -14.29 11.13
CA PHE A 122 -0.25 -15.72 11.34
C PHE A 122 0.82 -16.04 12.40
N ALA A 123 1.93 -15.30 12.43
CA ALA A 123 2.94 -15.38 13.48
C ALA A 123 2.35 -15.04 14.86
N THR A 124 1.50 -14.01 14.94
CA THR A 124 0.84 -13.62 16.20
C THR A 124 -0.15 -14.70 16.66
N ALA A 125 -0.92 -15.31 15.76
CA ALA A 125 -1.78 -16.44 16.10
C ALA A 125 -0.95 -17.63 16.62
N LYS A 126 0.19 -17.94 15.96
CA LYS A 126 1.12 -18.96 16.45
C LYS A 126 1.69 -18.61 17.83
N ALA A 127 2.13 -17.38 18.05
CA ALA A 127 2.62 -16.92 19.34
C ALA A 127 1.55 -17.08 20.45
N TRP A 128 0.30 -16.69 20.16
CA TRP A 128 -0.80 -16.81 21.10
C TRP A 128 -1.20 -18.26 21.39
N SER A 129 -1.10 -19.14 20.39
CA SER A 129 -1.37 -20.59 20.57
C SER A 129 -0.38 -21.28 21.52
N ILE A 130 0.80 -20.66 21.75
CA ILE A 130 1.83 -21.17 22.65
C ILE A 130 2.01 -20.29 23.89
N GLY A 131 1.06 -19.42 24.20
CA GLY A 131 1.02 -18.69 25.45
C GLY A 131 1.84 -17.38 25.50
N MET A 132 2.25 -16.81 24.37
CA MET A 132 3.11 -15.61 24.32
C MET A 132 2.36 -14.27 24.36
N GLN A 133 1.08 -14.24 24.74
CA GLN A 133 0.25 -13.01 24.70
C GLN A 133 0.84 -11.86 25.54
N SER A 134 1.53 -12.19 26.62
CA SER A 134 2.18 -11.23 27.53
C SER A 134 3.32 -10.43 26.90
N HIS A 135 3.80 -10.82 25.73
CA HIS A 135 4.82 -10.06 24.98
C HIS A 135 4.29 -8.73 24.42
N TRP A 136 2.98 -8.55 24.36
CA TRP A 136 2.34 -7.32 23.90
C TRP A 136 1.73 -6.53 25.07
N SER A 137 2.21 -5.33 25.33
CA SER A 137 1.64 -4.44 26.36
C SER A 137 0.18 -4.08 26.04
N CYS A 138 -0.14 -3.89 24.74
CA CYS A 138 -1.48 -3.65 24.25
C CYS A 138 -2.45 -4.80 24.56
N TYR A 139 -1.98 -6.00 24.82
CA TYR A 139 -2.81 -7.11 25.25
C TYR A 139 -3.54 -6.80 26.58
N TYR A 140 -2.84 -6.19 27.53
CA TYR A 140 -3.40 -5.81 28.83
C TYR A 140 -4.24 -4.52 28.73
N ILE A 141 -3.75 -3.52 28.00
CA ILE A 141 -4.44 -2.22 27.83
C ILE A 141 -5.82 -2.42 27.20
N THR A 142 -5.99 -3.42 26.34
CA THR A 142 -7.26 -3.70 25.65
C THR A 142 -8.12 -4.76 26.38
N ALA A 143 -7.81 -5.12 27.63
CA ALA A 143 -8.49 -6.19 28.34
C ALA A 143 -9.95 -5.86 28.75
N GLY A 144 -10.28 -4.60 28.94
CA GLY A 144 -11.57 -4.16 29.48
C GLY A 144 -12.49 -3.45 28.49
N ARG A 145 -12.27 -3.55 27.17
CA ARG A 145 -13.09 -2.85 26.17
C ARG A 145 -13.74 -3.79 25.19
#